data_c4f28ccd2ba7c57c84b3c958bf5e5be0
#
_entry.id   c4f28ccd2ba7c57c84b3c958bf5e5be0
#
_cell.length_a   1.000
_cell.length_b   1.000
_cell.length_c   1.000
_cell.angle_alpha   90.00
_cell.angle_beta   90.00
_cell.angle_gamma   90.00
#
_symmetry.space_group_name_H-M   'P 1'
#
loop_
_entity.id
_entity.type
_entity.pdbx_description
1 polymer ?
#
loop_
_entity_poly.entity_id
_entity_poly.type
_entity_poly.pdbx_seq_one_letter_code
_entity_poly.pdbx_strand_id
1 'polypeptide(L)'
;MNVISHNVANVQTPGFKAQRLHSADLVASGGEGAGVVTLAIDHSLASGPIIETGQWSNIAINGTGYFAVQSPYDGKIYYTRNGSFHLDSHGFLVNDQGYRLLNTQGNPIPALDTSSYSSFRIDDQGHIWGIRPDGTTQDLGNDHQIGIATFSSESGLVSEGGTLYAPSAQSGPADIGQPGSGGRGLLISGFVEGSNVSIEEEMVGMVLAKAAYEANAKVITTADEMNKALIDIKT
;
A
#
# COMPACT_ATOMS: atom_id res chain seq x y z
N MET A 1 -17.78 3.31 8.16
CA MET A 1 -17.12 4.44 8.86
C MET A 1 -15.62 4.16 9.09
N ASN A 2 -15.20 3.06 9.75
CA ASN A 2 -13.79 2.79 10.05
C ASN A 2 -12.89 2.77 8.80
N VAL A 3 -13.32 2.11 7.71
CA VAL A 3 -12.56 2.05 6.44
C VAL A 3 -12.38 3.44 5.84
N ILE A 4 -13.47 4.24 5.77
CA ILE A 4 -13.42 5.62 5.26
C ILE A 4 -12.45 6.48 6.10
N SER A 5 -12.55 6.41 7.43
CA SER A 5 -11.65 7.15 8.31
C SER A 5 -10.19 6.72 8.15
N HIS A 6 -9.95 5.41 7.93
CA HIS A 6 -8.60 4.89 7.67
C HIS A 6 -8.04 5.39 6.33
N ASN A 7 -8.86 5.40 5.27
CA ASN A 7 -8.47 5.95 3.96
C ASN A 7 -8.13 7.45 4.08
N VAL A 8 -9.00 8.24 4.70
CA VAL A 8 -8.77 9.69 4.88
C VAL A 8 -7.50 9.96 5.68
N ALA A 9 -7.24 9.20 6.75
CA ALA A 9 -6.02 9.37 7.55
C ALA A 9 -4.74 9.09 6.76
N ASN A 10 -4.80 8.26 5.71
CA ASN A 10 -3.65 7.85 4.92
C ASN A 10 -3.61 8.46 3.51
N VAL A 11 -4.38 9.52 3.24
CA VAL A 11 -4.41 10.20 1.92
C VAL A 11 -3.06 10.79 1.51
N GLN A 12 -2.23 11.18 2.48
CA GLN A 12 -0.89 11.72 2.25
C GLN A 12 0.22 10.68 2.43
N THR A 13 -0.11 9.42 2.75
CA THR A 13 0.87 8.36 2.97
C THR A 13 1.33 7.80 1.62
N PRO A 14 2.64 7.90 1.26
CA PRO A 14 3.15 7.36 0.02
C PRO A 14 2.91 5.85 -0.09
N GLY A 15 2.52 5.38 -1.27
CA GLY A 15 2.27 3.96 -1.55
C GLY A 15 1.03 3.37 -0.86
N PHE A 16 0.22 4.19 -0.19
CA PHE A 16 -1.01 3.71 0.43
C PHE A 16 -2.05 3.34 -0.63
N LYS A 17 -2.71 2.21 -0.41
CA LYS A 17 -3.80 1.70 -1.27
C LYS A 17 -5.13 1.79 -0.54
N ALA A 18 -6.09 2.50 -1.13
CA ALA A 18 -7.43 2.67 -0.58
C ALA A 18 -8.06 1.32 -0.25
N GLN A 19 -8.63 1.22 0.93
CA GLN A 19 -9.40 0.06 1.35
C GLN A 19 -10.86 0.21 0.95
N ARG A 20 -11.47 -0.88 0.50
CA ARG A 20 -12.89 -0.94 0.15
C ARG A 20 -13.56 -2.07 0.91
N LEU A 21 -14.74 -1.77 1.44
CA LEU A 21 -15.56 -2.74 2.14
C LEU A 21 -16.45 -3.46 1.14
N HIS A 22 -16.33 -4.78 1.06
CA HIS A 22 -17.26 -5.65 0.36
C HIS A 22 -18.27 -6.23 1.34
N SER A 23 -19.54 -6.03 1.05
CA SER A 23 -20.65 -6.52 1.87
C SER A 23 -21.62 -7.32 1.02
N ALA A 24 -22.25 -8.33 1.65
CA ALA A 24 -23.31 -9.10 1.02
C ALA A 24 -24.58 -9.00 1.84
N ASP A 25 -25.70 -9.12 1.16
CA ASP A 25 -27.02 -9.23 1.75
C ASP A 25 -27.16 -10.55 2.49
N LEU A 26 -27.71 -10.50 3.69
CA LEU A 26 -28.11 -11.67 4.48
C LEU A 26 -29.61 -11.92 4.28
N VAL A 27 -29.92 -13.09 3.74
CA VAL A 27 -31.31 -13.53 3.58
C VAL A 27 -31.64 -14.60 4.63
N ALA A 28 -32.69 -14.37 5.42
CA ALA A 28 -33.15 -15.32 6.39
C ALA A 28 -33.83 -16.54 5.70
N SER A 29 -33.94 -17.65 6.43
CA SER A 29 -34.60 -18.87 5.96
C SER A 29 -36.12 -18.61 5.79
N GLY A 30 -36.51 -18.09 4.61
CA GLY A 30 -37.86 -17.63 4.29
C GLY A 30 -37.88 -16.54 3.21
N GLY A 31 -36.71 -16.08 2.77
CA GLY A 31 -36.57 -15.07 1.70
C GLY A 31 -36.67 -13.63 2.19
N GLU A 32 -36.80 -13.40 3.49
CA GLU A 32 -36.78 -12.04 4.06
C GLU A 32 -35.37 -11.55 4.29
N GLY A 33 -35.10 -10.28 3.98
CA GLY A 33 -33.80 -9.66 4.23
C GLY A 33 -33.46 -9.61 5.72
N ALA A 34 -32.34 -10.20 6.11
CA ALA A 34 -31.86 -10.28 7.50
C ALA A 34 -30.75 -9.28 7.82
N GLY A 35 -30.42 -8.40 6.86
CA GLY A 35 -29.38 -7.39 7.03
C GLY A 35 -28.20 -7.56 6.07
N VAL A 36 -27.05 -7.01 6.46
CA VAL A 36 -25.81 -6.99 5.65
C VAL A 36 -24.67 -7.54 6.47
N VAL A 37 -23.88 -8.44 5.86
CA VAL A 37 -22.63 -8.94 6.44
C VAL A 37 -21.43 -8.39 5.68
N THR A 38 -20.38 -8.02 6.41
CA THR A 38 -19.09 -7.71 5.82
C THR A 38 -18.42 -9.00 5.37
N LEU A 39 -18.11 -9.11 4.08
CA LEU A 39 -17.40 -10.26 3.50
C LEU A 39 -15.90 -10.11 3.59
N ALA A 40 -15.40 -8.97 3.10
CA ALA A 40 -13.96 -8.71 3.02
C ALA A 40 -13.69 -7.20 3.02
N ILE A 41 -12.45 -6.85 3.34
CA ILE A 41 -11.88 -5.54 3.10
C ILE A 41 -10.78 -5.75 2.07
N ASP A 42 -10.96 -5.23 0.87
CA ASP A 42 -9.99 -5.33 -0.22
C ASP A 42 -9.22 -4.02 -0.38
N HIS A 43 -8.00 -4.15 -0.92
CA HIS A 43 -7.17 -3.00 -1.29
C HIS A 43 -7.37 -2.67 -2.78
N SER A 44 -7.50 -1.38 -3.08
CA SER A 44 -7.54 -0.92 -4.47
C SER A 44 -6.16 -1.09 -5.11
N LEU A 45 -6.06 -1.90 -6.16
CA LEU A 45 -4.80 -2.14 -6.88
C LEU A 45 -4.41 -1.00 -7.84
N ALA A 46 -5.28 -0.01 -8.02
CA ALA A 46 -4.99 1.15 -8.87
C ALA A 46 -3.76 1.91 -8.38
N SER A 47 -2.91 2.33 -9.30
CA SER A 47 -1.76 3.18 -8.97
C SER A 47 -2.22 4.57 -8.53
N GLY A 48 -1.52 5.14 -7.54
CA GLY A 48 -1.67 6.52 -7.13
C GLY A 48 -0.93 7.48 -8.08
N PRO A 49 -1.06 8.79 -7.87
CA PRO A 49 -0.30 9.78 -8.62
C PRO A 49 1.19 9.67 -8.30
N ILE A 50 2.03 9.89 -9.32
CA ILE A 50 3.49 9.93 -9.13
C ILE A 50 3.87 11.37 -8.77
N ILE A 51 4.50 11.54 -7.60
CA ILE A 51 4.83 12.84 -7.00
C ILE A 51 6.34 13.01 -6.98
N GLU A 52 6.82 14.13 -7.53
CA GLU A 52 8.23 14.48 -7.51
C GLU A 52 8.69 14.93 -6.11
N THR A 53 9.79 14.38 -5.65
CA THR A 53 10.39 14.71 -4.34
C THR A 53 11.80 15.29 -4.47
N GLY A 54 12.44 15.13 -5.62
CA GLY A 54 13.79 15.59 -5.87
C GLY A 54 14.90 14.83 -5.12
N GLN A 55 14.55 13.83 -4.32
CA GLN A 55 15.53 12.97 -3.63
C GLN A 55 15.80 11.72 -4.45
N TRP A 56 17.05 11.49 -4.81
CA TRP A 56 17.45 10.36 -5.65
C TRP A 56 17.09 8.99 -5.06
N SER A 57 17.04 8.88 -3.73
CA SER A 57 16.70 7.65 -3.00
C SER A 57 15.20 7.34 -2.98
N ASN A 58 14.36 8.32 -3.31
CA ASN A 58 12.94 8.12 -3.48
C ASN A 58 12.67 7.53 -4.86
N ILE A 59 11.89 6.45 -4.91
CA ILE A 59 11.72 5.66 -6.12
C ILE A 59 10.24 5.33 -6.30
N ALA A 60 9.68 5.63 -7.45
CA ALA A 60 8.33 5.19 -7.81
C ALA A 60 8.39 4.04 -8.82
N ILE A 61 7.40 3.14 -8.76
CA ILE A 61 7.19 2.09 -9.76
C ILE A 61 6.15 2.57 -10.76
N ASN A 62 6.54 2.71 -12.01
CA ASN A 62 5.62 2.98 -13.12
C ASN A 62 5.17 1.65 -13.74
N GLY A 63 4.02 1.15 -13.31
CA GLY A 63 3.48 -0.13 -13.71
C GLY A 63 3.19 -1.07 -12.54
N THR A 64 3.18 -2.38 -12.82
CA THR A 64 2.89 -3.42 -11.82
C THR A 64 4.13 -3.83 -11.04
N GLY A 65 3.93 -4.28 -9.78
CA GLY A 65 4.96 -4.84 -8.91
C GLY A 65 5.09 -4.09 -7.58
N TYR A 66 5.96 -4.58 -6.72
CA TYR A 66 6.18 -4.08 -5.37
C TYR A 66 7.68 -4.07 -5.09
N PHE A 67 8.14 -3.14 -4.28
CA PHE A 67 9.46 -3.22 -3.68
C PHE A 67 9.48 -4.36 -2.67
N ALA A 68 10.50 -5.18 -2.73
CA ALA A 68 10.75 -6.20 -1.72
C ALA A 68 11.68 -5.62 -0.65
N VAL A 69 11.27 -5.69 0.61
CA VAL A 69 12.02 -5.17 1.75
C VAL A 69 12.18 -6.24 2.83
N GLN A 70 13.34 -6.31 3.44
CA GLN A 70 13.63 -7.28 4.50
C GLN A 70 13.67 -6.60 5.86
N SER A 71 12.93 -7.18 6.81
CA SER A 71 12.97 -6.77 8.21
C SER A 71 14.32 -7.13 8.84
N PRO A 72 15.00 -6.19 9.50
CA PRO A 72 16.26 -6.45 10.20
C PRO A 72 16.07 -7.28 11.49
N TYR A 73 14.84 -7.42 11.98
CA TYR A 73 14.53 -8.05 13.25
C TYR A 73 14.27 -9.56 13.13
N ASP A 74 13.49 -9.96 12.13
CA ASP A 74 13.06 -11.36 11.93
C ASP A 74 13.51 -11.94 10.60
N GLY A 75 14.15 -11.13 9.74
CA GLY A 75 14.63 -11.54 8.43
C GLY A 75 13.53 -11.83 7.41
N LYS A 76 12.27 -11.60 7.77
CA LYS A 76 11.16 -11.80 6.84
C LYS A 76 11.14 -10.75 5.74
N ILE A 77 10.63 -11.15 4.59
CA ILE A 77 10.48 -10.29 3.42
C ILE A 77 9.03 -9.78 3.37
N TYR A 78 8.90 -8.48 3.24
CA TYR A 78 7.65 -7.78 3.03
C TYR A 78 7.69 -7.03 1.70
N TYR A 79 6.53 -6.64 1.23
CA TYR A 79 6.37 -6.00 -0.06
C TYR A 79 5.65 -4.66 0.13
N THR A 80 6.08 -3.64 -0.59
CA THR A 80 5.51 -2.29 -0.44
C THR A 80 5.48 -1.54 -1.77
N ARG A 81 4.54 -0.62 -1.91
CA ARG A 81 4.52 0.40 -2.95
C ARG A 81 5.13 1.72 -2.49
N ASN A 82 5.38 1.84 -1.18
CA ASN A 82 6.05 3.02 -0.66
C ASN A 82 7.52 3.01 -1.08
N GLY A 83 7.88 4.00 -1.91
CA GLY A 83 9.23 4.17 -2.41
C GLY A 83 10.02 5.26 -1.67
N SER A 84 9.60 5.67 -0.49
CA SER A 84 10.35 6.61 0.35
C SER A 84 11.51 5.89 1.02
N PHE A 85 12.64 5.81 0.32
CA PHE A 85 13.85 5.21 0.86
C PHE A 85 14.88 6.27 1.25
N HIS A 86 15.70 5.94 2.22
CA HIS A 86 16.84 6.76 2.64
C HIS A 86 18.04 5.87 3.01
N LEU A 87 19.22 6.46 3.08
CA LEU A 87 20.40 5.75 3.57
C LEU A 87 20.42 5.79 5.09
N ASP A 88 20.65 4.63 5.71
CA ASP A 88 20.93 4.55 7.13
C ASP A 88 22.39 4.95 7.45
N SER A 89 22.75 4.95 8.74
CA SER A 89 24.11 5.27 9.21
C SER A 89 25.18 4.28 8.70
N HIS A 90 24.78 3.12 8.19
CA HIS A 90 25.67 2.09 7.66
C HIS A 90 25.72 2.08 6.13
N GLY A 91 24.97 2.97 5.46
CA GLY A 91 24.92 3.06 4.01
C GLY A 91 23.91 2.12 3.34
N PHE A 92 23.02 1.45 4.07
CA PHE A 92 21.96 0.65 3.49
C PHE A 92 20.76 1.51 3.07
N LEU A 93 20.13 1.15 1.96
CA LEU A 93 18.85 1.72 1.57
C LEU A 93 17.73 1.08 2.41
N VAL A 94 17.09 1.90 3.24
CA VAL A 94 16.03 1.49 4.16
C VAL A 94 14.79 2.36 3.98
N ASN A 95 13.62 1.80 4.33
CA ASN A 95 12.40 2.57 4.45
C ASN A 95 12.29 3.24 5.83
N ASP A 96 11.22 4.01 6.08
CA ASP A 96 10.99 4.71 7.36
C ASP A 96 10.91 3.78 8.59
N GLN A 97 10.69 2.48 8.38
CA GLN A 97 10.64 1.45 9.43
C GLN A 97 11.99 0.74 9.63
N GLY A 98 13.01 1.10 8.84
CA GLY A 98 14.34 0.51 8.90
C GLY A 98 14.46 -0.83 8.14
N TYR A 99 13.50 -1.18 7.26
CA TYR A 99 13.57 -2.40 6.46
C TYR A 99 14.44 -2.15 5.23
N ARG A 100 15.33 -3.11 4.94
CA ARG A 100 16.32 -3.01 3.85
C ARG A 100 15.72 -3.37 2.52
N LEU A 101 15.97 -2.55 1.50
CA LEU A 101 15.55 -2.81 0.12
C LEU A 101 16.34 -4.01 -0.44
N LEU A 102 15.64 -4.87 -1.19
CA LEU A 102 16.21 -6.08 -1.79
C LEU A 102 16.57 -5.87 -3.27
N ASN A 103 17.59 -6.59 -3.70
CA ASN A 103 18.02 -6.64 -5.08
C ASN A 103 17.22 -7.66 -5.91
N THR A 104 17.54 -7.78 -7.19
CA THR A 104 16.89 -8.72 -8.13
C THR A 104 17.05 -10.19 -7.77
N GLN A 105 17.98 -10.53 -6.88
CA GLN A 105 18.23 -11.89 -6.37
C GLN A 105 17.50 -12.18 -5.05
N GLY A 106 16.79 -11.19 -4.50
CA GLY A 106 16.09 -11.30 -3.21
C GLY A 106 17.01 -11.14 -1.99
N ASN A 107 18.21 -10.60 -2.18
CA ASN A 107 19.15 -10.29 -1.10
C ASN A 107 19.10 -8.79 -0.78
N PRO A 108 19.41 -8.37 0.47
CA PRO A 108 19.56 -6.96 0.79
C PRO A 108 20.62 -6.30 -0.10
N ILE A 109 20.29 -5.12 -0.64
CA ILE A 109 21.25 -4.33 -1.40
C ILE A 109 22.45 -4.02 -0.48
N PRO A 110 23.70 -4.26 -0.92
CA PRO A 110 24.87 -3.96 -0.12
C PRO A 110 24.95 -2.48 0.25
N ALA A 111 25.66 -2.18 1.33
CA ALA A 111 25.84 -0.81 1.77
C ALA A 111 26.53 0.04 0.69
N LEU A 112 25.99 1.22 0.42
CA LEU A 112 26.56 2.19 -0.52
C LEU A 112 27.72 2.94 0.15
N ASP A 113 28.84 2.99 -0.55
CA ASP A 113 30.02 3.71 -0.05
C ASP A 113 29.88 5.22 -0.22
N THR A 114 29.41 5.89 0.81
CA THR A 114 29.26 7.35 0.83
C THR A 114 30.58 8.11 0.97
N SER A 115 31.69 7.40 1.20
CA SER A 115 33.02 8.04 1.27
C SER A 115 33.68 8.20 -0.11
N SER A 116 33.40 7.27 -1.02
CA SER A 116 33.96 7.27 -2.38
C SER A 116 33.08 8.01 -3.40
N TYR A 117 31.78 8.14 -3.12
CA TYR A 117 30.81 8.76 -4.03
C TYR A 117 30.14 9.99 -3.39
N SER A 118 30.05 11.08 -4.17
CA SER A 118 29.39 12.33 -3.74
C SER A 118 27.88 12.28 -3.82
N SER A 119 27.34 11.48 -4.74
CA SER A 119 25.90 11.26 -4.89
C SER A 119 25.62 9.95 -5.64
N PHE A 120 24.36 9.56 -5.68
CA PHE A 120 23.91 8.35 -6.37
C PHE A 120 22.76 8.69 -7.32
N ARG A 121 22.60 7.87 -8.33
CA ARG A 121 21.49 7.93 -9.27
C ARG A 121 20.97 6.52 -9.53
N ILE A 122 19.69 6.38 -9.69
CA ILE A 122 19.02 5.11 -10.03
C ILE A 122 18.43 5.27 -11.44
N ASP A 123 18.65 4.30 -12.31
CA ASP A 123 18.05 4.27 -13.63
C ASP A 123 16.69 3.56 -13.64
N ASP A 124 16.05 3.54 -14.80
CA ASP A 124 14.72 2.92 -14.98
C ASP A 124 14.73 1.38 -14.87
N GLN A 125 15.90 0.75 -15.00
CA GLN A 125 16.11 -0.69 -14.82
C GLN A 125 16.58 -1.06 -13.41
N GLY A 126 16.67 -0.07 -12.50
CA GLY A 126 17.02 -0.28 -11.11
C GLY A 126 18.50 -0.36 -10.81
N HIS A 127 19.39 -0.08 -11.78
CA HIS A 127 20.82 0.00 -11.51
C HIS A 127 21.14 1.25 -10.69
N ILE A 128 21.96 1.09 -9.68
CA ILE A 128 22.47 2.20 -8.85
C ILE A 128 23.83 2.63 -9.39
N TRP A 129 23.91 3.89 -9.78
CA TRP A 129 25.12 4.53 -10.26
C TRP A 129 25.71 5.43 -9.18
N GLY A 130 26.98 5.23 -8.84
CA GLY A 130 27.72 6.14 -7.97
C GLY A 130 28.36 7.26 -8.79
N ILE A 131 28.21 8.51 -8.33
CA ILE A 131 28.83 9.70 -8.93
C ILE A 131 29.99 10.13 -8.02
N ARG A 132 31.20 10.12 -8.55
CA ARG A 132 32.40 10.56 -7.82
C ARG A 132 32.53 12.08 -7.79
N PRO A 133 33.32 12.63 -6.86
CA PRO A 133 33.58 14.07 -6.83
C PRO A 133 34.20 14.65 -8.09
N ASP A 134 34.84 13.82 -8.91
CA ASP A 134 35.41 14.17 -10.22
C ASP A 134 34.38 14.22 -11.36
N GLY A 135 33.12 13.92 -11.06
CA GLY A 135 32.00 13.87 -12.02
C GLY A 135 31.89 12.55 -12.78
N THR A 136 32.79 11.58 -12.56
CA THR A 136 32.70 10.28 -13.19
C THR A 136 31.58 9.44 -12.58
N THR A 137 30.82 8.73 -13.42
CA THR A 137 29.77 7.81 -13.00
C THR A 137 30.24 6.37 -13.09
N GLN A 138 29.94 5.57 -12.11
CA GLN A 138 30.25 4.15 -12.06
C GLN A 138 29.02 3.33 -11.71
N ASP A 139 28.73 2.30 -12.50
CA ASP A 139 27.73 1.29 -12.14
C ASP A 139 28.28 0.45 -10.97
N LEU A 140 27.45 0.30 -9.92
CA LEU A 140 27.80 -0.48 -8.73
C LEU A 140 27.59 -1.99 -8.93
N GLY A 141 27.09 -2.39 -10.11
CA GLY A 141 26.91 -3.78 -10.48
C GLY A 141 25.57 -4.38 -10.09
N ASN A 142 25.35 -5.62 -10.53
CA ASN A 142 24.07 -6.31 -10.41
C ASN A 142 23.62 -6.56 -8.96
N ASP A 143 24.55 -6.63 -8.01
CA ASP A 143 24.20 -6.82 -6.59
C ASP A 143 23.51 -5.58 -6.00
N HIS A 144 23.71 -4.42 -6.63
CA HIS A 144 23.05 -3.16 -6.27
C HIS A 144 21.82 -2.86 -7.15
N GLN A 145 21.42 -3.78 -8.02
CA GLN A 145 20.25 -3.59 -8.86
C GLN A 145 18.96 -3.86 -8.07
N ILE A 146 18.07 -2.89 -8.00
CA ILE A 146 16.81 -2.97 -7.26
C ILE A 146 15.89 -4.01 -7.90
N GLY A 147 15.37 -4.93 -7.09
CA GLY A 147 14.39 -5.93 -7.50
C GLY A 147 12.95 -5.47 -7.34
N ILE A 148 12.11 -5.80 -8.31
CA ILE A 148 10.65 -5.66 -8.23
C ILE A 148 10.03 -7.04 -8.11
N ALA A 149 9.15 -7.19 -7.13
CA ALA A 149 8.35 -8.40 -6.92
C ALA A 149 6.99 -8.27 -7.61
N THR A 150 6.56 -9.31 -8.29
CA THR A 150 5.21 -9.48 -8.82
C THR A 150 4.55 -10.71 -8.25
N PHE A 151 3.21 -10.74 -8.26
CA PHE A 151 2.42 -11.83 -7.73
C PHE A 151 1.42 -12.31 -8.76
N SER A 152 1.06 -13.60 -8.70
CA SER A 152 0.02 -14.15 -9.57
C SER A 152 -1.35 -13.55 -9.29
N SER A 153 -1.62 -13.18 -8.03
CA SER A 153 -2.83 -12.47 -7.60
C SER A 153 -2.47 -11.43 -6.54
N GLU A 154 -2.45 -10.16 -6.92
CA GLU A 154 -2.16 -9.06 -5.99
C GLU A 154 -3.25 -8.89 -4.92
N SER A 155 -4.51 -9.24 -5.24
CA SER A 155 -5.63 -9.19 -4.29
C SER A 155 -5.51 -10.20 -3.14
N GLY A 156 -4.67 -11.22 -3.30
CA GLY A 156 -4.37 -12.19 -2.25
C GLY A 156 -3.32 -11.73 -1.23
N LEU A 157 -2.72 -10.56 -1.40
CA LEU A 157 -1.75 -10.03 -0.44
C LEU A 157 -2.42 -9.63 0.87
N VAL A 158 -1.77 -9.96 1.98
CA VAL A 158 -2.24 -9.60 3.32
C VAL A 158 -1.52 -8.34 3.78
N SER A 159 -2.28 -7.33 4.23
CA SER A 159 -1.69 -6.11 4.79
C SER A 159 -1.22 -6.35 6.22
N GLU A 160 0.05 -6.05 6.48
CA GLU A 160 0.69 -6.12 7.80
C GLU A 160 0.78 -4.74 8.49
N GLY A 161 0.18 -3.72 7.87
CA GLY A 161 0.25 -2.33 8.33
C GLY A 161 1.47 -1.59 7.79
N GLY A 162 1.48 -0.24 7.96
CA GLY A 162 2.59 0.60 7.50
C GLY A 162 2.91 0.52 6.01
N THR A 163 1.90 0.29 5.16
CA THR A 163 2.04 0.06 3.71
C THR A 163 2.81 -1.22 3.33
N LEU A 164 2.97 -2.15 4.28
CA LEU A 164 3.63 -3.45 4.07
C LEU A 164 2.61 -4.55 3.78
N TYR A 165 2.97 -5.42 2.86
CA TYR A 165 2.19 -6.59 2.46
C TYR A 165 2.99 -7.86 2.64
N ALA A 166 2.33 -8.93 3.09
CA ALA A 166 2.88 -10.27 3.15
C ALA A 166 2.22 -11.17 2.09
N PRO A 167 2.94 -12.12 1.51
CA PRO A 167 2.36 -13.08 0.60
C PRO A 167 1.45 -14.06 1.34
N SER A 168 0.39 -14.52 0.67
CA SER A 168 -0.51 -15.54 1.17
C SER A 168 -0.59 -16.73 0.21
N ALA A 169 -1.33 -17.77 0.62
CA ALA A 169 -1.62 -18.89 -0.28
C ALA A 169 -2.41 -18.47 -1.52
N GLN A 170 -3.18 -17.36 -1.44
CA GLN A 170 -3.98 -16.84 -2.55
C GLN A 170 -3.17 -15.94 -3.49
N SER A 171 -2.18 -15.18 -2.98
CA SER A 171 -1.31 -14.36 -3.82
C SER A 171 -0.31 -15.19 -4.63
N GLY A 172 0.01 -16.38 -4.17
CA GLY A 172 1.13 -17.17 -4.66
C GLY A 172 2.49 -16.63 -4.16
N PRO A 173 3.59 -17.29 -4.54
CA PRO A 173 4.93 -16.85 -4.22
C PRO A 173 5.27 -15.55 -4.97
N ALA A 174 6.14 -14.75 -4.37
CA ALA A 174 6.69 -13.57 -5.02
C ALA A 174 7.68 -13.97 -6.11
N ASP A 175 7.53 -13.38 -7.28
CA ASP A 175 8.50 -13.46 -8.38
C ASP A 175 9.31 -12.16 -8.43
N ILE A 176 10.53 -12.19 -7.88
CA ILE A 176 11.42 -11.03 -7.81
C ILE A 176 12.32 -11.04 -9.04
N GLY A 177 12.46 -9.90 -9.69
CA GLY A 177 13.34 -9.79 -10.85
C GLY A 177 13.58 -8.34 -11.27
N GLN A 178 14.20 -8.20 -12.44
CA GLN A 178 14.61 -6.92 -12.98
C GLN A 178 13.39 -6.08 -13.39
N PRO A 179 13.38 -4.76 -13.08
CA PRO A 179 12.40 -3.80 -13.59
C PRO A 179 12.32 -3.83 -15.12
N GLY A 180 11.13 -3.62 -15.69
CA GLY A 180 10.89 -3.64 -17.12
C GLY A 180 10.86 -5.01 -17.78
N SER A 181 11.10 -6.11 -17.03
CA SER A 181 11.04 -7.48 -17.55
C SER A 181 9.91 -8.28 -16.90
N GLY A 182 9.36 -9.28 -17.60
CA GLY A 182 8.34 -10.17 -17.05
C GLY A 182 7.05 -9.47 -16.58
N GLY A 183 6.68 -8.35 -17.20
CA GLY A 183 5.49 -7.57 -16.83
C GLY A 183 5.71 -6.62 -15.64
N ARG A 184 6.93 -6.53 -15.12
CA ARG A 184 7.29 -5.60 -14.04
C ARG A 184 7.38 -4.17 -14.57
N GLY A 185 6.93 -3.21 -13.74
CA GLY A 185 7.04 -1.79 -14.04
C GLY A 185 8.50 -1.31 -14.14
N LEU A 186 8.67 -0.10 -14.67
CA LEU A 186 9.94 0.62 -14.66
C LEU A 186 10.06 1.47 -13.41
N LEU A 187 11.29 1.77 -13.01
CA LEU A 187 11.57 2.64 -11.87
C LEU A 187 11.73 4.10 -12.31
N ILE A 188 11.26 5.02 -11.48
CA ILE A 188 11.47 6.45 -11.65
C ILE A 188 12.12 6.97 -10.36
N SER A 189 13.38 7.39 -10.45
CA SER A 189 14.12 7.97 -9.33
C SER A 189 13.73 9.44 -9.12
N GLY A 190 13.71 9.88 -7.87
CA GLY A 190 13.30 11.25 -7.49
C GLY A 190 11.79 11.42 -7.29
N PHE A 191 11.03 10.34 -7.37
CA PHE A 191 9.57 10.33 -7.26
C PHE A 191 9.11 9.29 -6.25
N VAL A 192 7.91 9.50 -5.72
CA VAL A 192 7.18 8.50 -4.91
C VAL A 192 5.78 8.31 -5.48
N GLU A 193 5.23 7.12 -5.31
CA GLU A 193 3.81 6.89 -5.58
C GLU A 193 3.00 7.45 -4.42
N GLY A 194 2.08 8.39 -4.69
CA GLY A 194 1.15 8.90 -3.69
C GLY A 194 0.05 7.91 -3.36
N SER A 195 -0.77 8.25 -2.37
CA SER A 195 -1.98 7.50 -2.06
C SER A 195 -2.98 7.56 -3.22
N ASN A 196 -3.68 6.47 -3.49
CA ASN A 196 -4.78 6.44 -4.47
C ASN A 196 -6.16 6.76 -3.86
N VAL A 197 -6.18 7.34 -2.65
CA VAL A 197 -7.39 7.79 -1.96
C VAL A 197 -7.82 9.15 -2.50
N SER A 198 -9.10 9.27 -2.90
CA SER A 198 -9.75 10.56 -3.20
C SER A 198 -10.47 11.06 -1.94
N ILE A 199 -10.04 12.21 -1.41
CA ILE A 199 -10.70 12.84 -0.25
C ILE A 199 -12.16 13.13 -0.56
N GLU A 200 -12.46 13.58 -1.78
CA GLU A 200 -13.79 13.96 -2.22
C GLU A 200 -14.74 12.75 -2.17
N GLU A 201 -14.30 11.60 -2.70
CA GLU A 201 -15.07 10.36 -2.67
C GLU A 201 -15.30 9.86 -1.24
N GLU A 202 -14.26 9.88 -0.42
CA GLU A 202 -14.35 9.44 0.98
C GLU A 202 -15.25 10.36 1.82
N MET A 203 -15.22 11.68 1.60
CA MET A 203 -16.12 12.62 2.27
C MET A 203 -17.58 12.40 1.90
N VAL A 204 -17.86 12.18 0.62
CA VAL A 204 -19.23 11.83 0.15
C VAL A 204 -19.67 10.51 0.79
N GLY A 205 -18.81 9.50 0.78
CA GLY A 205 -19.06 8.21 1.45
C GLY A 205 -19.37 8.37 2.94
N MET A 206 -18.63 9.25 3.63
CA MET A 206 -18.85 9.54 5.05
C MET A 206 -20.21 10.17 5.31
N VAL A 207 -20.63 11.16 4.48
CA VAL A 207 -21.93 11.82 4.59
C VAL A 207 -23.05 10.81 4.37
N LEU A 208 -22.94 9.96 3.34
CA LEU A 208 -23.92 8.91 3.06
C LEU A 208 -24.02 7.89 4.19
N ALA A 209 -22.88 7.44 4.73
CA ALA A 209 -22.84 6.50 5.83
C ALA A 209 -23.46 7.10 7.11
N LYS A 210 -23.22 8.38 7.38
CA LYS A 210 -23.82 9.11 8.49
C LYS A 210 -25.36 9.19 8.32
N ALA A 211 -25.82 9.60 7.13
CA ALA A 211 -27.26 9.70 6.85
C ALA A 211 -27.96 8.34 6.97
N ALA A 212 -27.34 7.27 6.50
CA ALA A 212 -27.87 5.91 6.66
C ALA A 212 -27.95 5.49 8.13
N TYR A 213 -26.94 5.81 8.93
CA TYR A 213 -26.95 5.53 10.36
C TYR A 213 -28.08 6.30 11.08
N GLU A 214 -28.25 7.59 10.79
CA GLU A 214 -29.30 8.43 11.36
C GLU A 214 -30.70 7.92 10.95
N ALA A 215 -30.88 7.49 9.70
CA ALA A 215 -32.12 6.91 9.22
C ALA A 215 -32.47 5.61 9.99
N ASN A 216 -31.49 4.71 10.14
CA ASN A 216 -31.68 3.46 10.90
C ASN A 216 -32.02 3.73 12.37
N ALA A 217 -31.33 4.69 13.01
CA ALA A 217 -31.63 5.10 14.38
C ALA A 217 -33.06 5.65 14.49
N LYS A 218 -33.53 6.43 13.52
CA LYS A 218 -34.90 6.96 13.50
C LYS A 218 -35.94 5.86 13.36
N VAL A 219 -35.70 4.83 12.54
CA VAL A 219 -36.60 3.69 12.41
C VAL A 219 -36.76 2.99 13.76
N ILE A 220 -35.68 2.76 14.51
CA ILE A 220 -35.72 2.14 15.83
C ILE A 220 -36.54 2.99 16.79
N THR A 221 -36.31 4.30 16.87
CA THR A 221 -37.08 5.20 17.76
C THR A 221 -38.56 5.22 17.41
N THR A 222 -38.87 5.23 16.10
CA THR A 222 -40.30 5.19 15.67
C THR A 222 -40.97 3.86 16.01
N ALA A 223 -40.25 2.75 15.88
CA ALA A 223 -40.74 1.42 16.28
C ALA A 223 -41.04 1.37 17.79
N ASP A 224 -40.15 1.95 18.62
CA ASP A 224 -40.36 2.04 20.07
C ASP A 224 -41.56 2.93 20.44
N GLU A 225 -41.76 4.06 19.77
CA GLU A 225 -42.90 4.94 19.95
C GLU A 225 -44.22 4.24 19.58
N MET A 226 -44.24 3.48 18.46
CA MET A 226 -45.39 2.68 18.06
C MET A 226 -45.74 1.59 19.10
N ASN A 227 -44.69 0.90 19.58
CA ASN A 227 -44.91 -0.13 20.63
C ASN A 227 -45.48 0.46 21.94
N LYS A 228 -44.97 1.64 22.35
CA LYS A 228 -45.55 2.35 23.53
C LYS A 228 -46.99 2.75 23.28
N ALA A 229 -47.33 3.33 22.13
CA ALA A 229 -48.71 3.68 21.81
C ALA A 229 -49.66 2.48 21.80
N LEU A 230 -49.18 1.31 21.33
CA LEU A 230 -49.98 0.06 21.37
C LEU A 230 -50.22 -0.42 22.80
N ILE A 231 -49.26 -0.25 23.69
CA ILE A 231 -49.43 -0.62 25.13
C ILE A 231 -50.43 0.32 25.81
N ASP A 232 -50.36 1.62 25.54
CA ASP A 232 -51.27 2.62 26.12
C ASP A 232 -52.72 2.46 25.64
N ILE A 233 -52.96 1.93 24.43
CA ILE A 233 -54.32 1.63 23.94
C ILE A 233 -54.91 0.39 24.60
N LYS A 234 -54.07 -0.52 25.12
CA LYS A 234 -54.53 -1.79 25.73
C LYS A 234 -54.83 -1.67 27.24
N THR A 235 -54.54 -0.51 27.84
CA THR A 235 -54.85 -0.20 29.23
C THR A 235 -56.11 0.60 29.30
#